data_1c674ec718e24394ff84b1fa8a778ce4
#
_entry.id   1c674ec718e24394ff84b1fa8a778ce4
#
_cell.length_a   1.000
_cell.length_b   1.000
_cell.length_c   1.000
_cell.angle_alpha   90.00
_cell.angle_beta   90.00
_cell.angle_gamma   90.00
#
_symmetry.space_group_name_H-M   'P 1'
#
loop_
_entity.id
_entity.type
_entity.pdbx_description
1 polymer ?
#
loop_
_entity_poly.entity_id
_entity_poly.type
_entity_poly.pdbx_seq_one_letter_code
_entity_poly.pdbx_strand_id
1 'polypeptide(L)'
;HVRSRRQRQMCIRDSSPTGPLHIGGVRTALFNWLLAKKNKGKYFLRIEDTDKERSKDEFKTQIISSLAWLEIKHDGDEYIQSKNITKHVAIAEELVKKGFAYECYCSEEEINEQKEKCKKQGMPYVYNRKWRDAKDLEIPKDVKPVIRFKSKISGNTIIKDLVQGERNISNSTIEDFVILRKDKSPTYQLSATVDDHEMNITHVIRGDDHMINSFKQKQIYDAMGWEVPNFAHIPLIHSEQGKKLSKSDNASTLEDYVKIGIISDALRNYLLRLGWSYKDKEIFTKQESIDLFDLSGVGKSPSKLD
;
A
#
# COMPACT_ATOMS: atom_id res chain seq x y z
N HIS A 1 6.84 -34.53 -5.80
CA HIS A 1 6.57 -33.38 -4.92
C HIS A 1 5.33 -32.63 -5.42
N VAL A 2 4.18 -32.94 -4.82
CA VAL A 2 2.96 -32.13 -4.97
C VAL A 2 3.22 -30.85 -4.20
N ARG A 3 3.58 -29.75 -4.89
CA ARG A 3 3.54 -28.43 -4.31
C ARG A 3 2.08 -28.19 -3.94
N SER A 4 1.76 -28.20 -2.65
CA SER A 4 0.49 -27.75 -2.14
C SER A 4 0.20 -26.37 -2.76
N ARG A 5 -0.88 -26.26 -3.56
CA ARG A 5 -1.29 -24.96 -4.12
C ARG A 5 -1.64 -24.06 -2.95
N ARG A 6 -0.73 -23.14 -2.62
CA ARG A 6 -0.93 -22.16 -1.56
C ARG A 6 -2.24 -21.41 -1.85
N GLN A 7 -3.18 -21.44 -0.92
CA GLN A 7 -4.44 -20.75 -1.06
C GLN A 7 -4.16 -19.25 -1.23
N ARG A 8 -4.76 -18.61 -2.24
CA ARG A 8 -4.57 -17.17 -2.47
C ARG A 8 -5.14 -16.37 -1.31
N GLN A 9 -4.35 -15.47 -0.78
CA GLN A 9 -4.72 -14.58 0.30
C GLN A 9 -4.53 -13.15 -0.15
N MET A 10 -5.55 -12.34 0.03
CA MET A 10 -5.56 -10.93 -0.37
C MET A 10 -6.02 -10.08 0.80
N CYS A 11 -5.47 -8.89 0.90
CA CYS A 11 -5.84 -7.94 1.93
C CYS A 11 -6.12 -6.58 1.30
N ILE A 12 -7.17 -5.90 1.77
CA ILE A 12 -7.26 -4.47 1.52
C ILE A 12 -6.09 -3.81 2.23
N ARG A 13 -5.28 -3.11 1.46
CA ARG A 13 -4.37 -2.08 1.93
C ARG A 13 -5.06 -0.73 1.78
N ASP A 14 -4.63 0.27 2.50
CA ASP A 14 -5.16 1.66 2.55
C ASP A 14 -6.44 1.86 3.37
N SER A 15 -6.78 0.92 4.25
CA SER A 15 -7.78 1.18 5.28
C SER A 15 -7.16 1.94 6.45
N SER A 16 -6.34 2.98 6.16
CA SER A 16 -5.89 3.90 7.21
C SER A 16 -7.10 4.70 7.68
N PRO A 17 -7.54 4.57 8.95
CA PRO A 17 -8.73 5.25 9.46
C PRO A 17 -8.46 6.74 9.71
N THR A 18 -7.86 7.41 8.73
CA THR A 18 -7.52 8.85 8.74
C THR A 18 -8.58 9.71 8.06
N GLY A 19 -9.67 9.09 7.61
CA GLY A 19 -10.79 9.71 6.95
C GLY A 19 -11.77 8.70 6.38
N PRO A 20 -12.92 9.13 5.88
CA PRO A 20 -13.92 8.25 5.29
C PRO A 20 -13.35 7.49 4.09
N LEU A 21 -13.89 6.31 3.83
CA LEU A 21 -13.49 5.49 2.69
C LEU A 21 -14.04 6.14 1.41
N HIS A 22 -13.15 6.70 0.59
CA HIS A 22 -13.52 7.30 -0.69
C HIS A 22 -13.70 6.22 -1.77
N ILE A 23 -14.39 6.59 -2.85
CA ILE A 23 -14.78 5.68 -3.95
C ILE A 23 -13.59 4.89 -4.54
N GLY A 24 -12.40 5.48 -4.62
CA GLY A 24 -11.20 4.80 -5.11
C GLY A 24 -10.73 3.66 -4.21
N GLY A 25 -10.80 3.87 -2.87
CA GLY A 25 -10.51 2.83 -1.89
C GLY A 25 -11.55 1.71 -1.94
N VAL A 26 -12.82 2.06 -2.10
CA VAL A 26 -13.92 1.09 -2.26
C VAL A 26 -13.72 0.23 -3.51
N ARG A 27 -13.36 0.83 -4.66
CA ARG A 27 -13.03 0.09 -5.88
C ARG A 27 -11.86 -0.87 -5.69
N THR A 28 -10.80 -0.41 -5.03
CA THR A 28 -9.64 -1.26 -4.72
C THR A 28 -10.05 -2.44 -3.85
N ALA A 29 -10.91 -2.22 -2.86
CA ALA A 29 -11.48 -3.27 -2.03
C ALA A 29 -12.28 -4.29 -2.84
N LEU A 30 -13.14 -3.81 -3.73
CA LEU A 30 -13.95 -4.65 -4.61
C LEU A 30 -13.06 -5.55 -5.50
N PHE A 31 -12.02 -5.01 -6.12
CA PHE A 31 -11.12 -5.78 -6.98
C PHE A 31 -10.36 -6.87 -6.22
N ASN A 32 -9.87 -6.55 -5.01
CA ASN A 32 -9.26 -7.54 -4.12
C ASN A 32 -10.24 -8.65 -3.75
N TRP A 33 -11.46 -8.28 -3.36
CA TRP A 33 -12.49 -9.22 -2.97
C TRP A 33 -12.90 -10.15 -4.13
N LEU A 34 -13.14 -9.58 -5.33
CA LEU A 34 -13.51 -10.34 -6.53
C LEU A 34 -12.42 -11.35 -6.89
N LEU A 35 -11.15 -10.93 -6.91
CA LEU A 35 -10.04 -11.82 -7.22
C LEU A 35 -9.91 -12.93 -6.17
N ALA A 36 -10.10 -12.62 -4.89
CA ALA A 36 -10.10 -13.61 -3.81
C ALA A 36 -11.21 -14.64 -4.01
N LYS A 37 -12.45 -14.20 -4.19
CA LYS A 37 -13.61 -15.08 -4.32
C LYS A 37 -13.53 -15.96 -5.57
N LYS A 38 -13.16 -15.40 -6.74
CA LYS A 38 -12.94 -16.16 -7.98
C LYS A 38 -11.94 -17.31 -7.78
N ASN A 39 -10.87 -17.04 -7.03
CA ASN A 39 -9.81 -18.03 -6.83
C ASN A 39 -10.04 -18.91 -5.58
N LYS A 40 -11.22 -18.85 -4.97
CA LYS A 40 -11.55 -19.58 -3.73
C LYS A 40 -10.50 -19.31 -2.63
N GLY A 41 -9.97 -18.11 -2.62
CA GLY A 41 -9.01 -17.60 -1.64
C GLY A 41 -9.71 -16.90 -0.49
N LYS A 42 -8.90 -16.29 0.38
CA LYS A 42 -9.36 -15.48 1.50
C LYS A 42 -9.10 -14.01 1.24
N TYR A 43 -10.01 -13.19 1.73
CA TYR A 43 -9.95 -11.74 1.68
C TYR A 43 -9.99 -11.18 3.09
N PHE A 44 -8.94 -10.47 3.50
CA PHE A 44 -8.80 -9.92 4.83
C PHE A 44 -8.95 -8.40 4.82
N LEU A 45 -9.40 -7.85 5.94
CA LEU A 45 -9.41 -6.43 6.21
C LEU A 45 -8.30 -6.09 7.21
N ARG A 46 -7.34 -5.25 6.80
CA ARG A 46 -6.30 -4.71 7.66
C ARG A 46 -6.52 -3.22 7.90
N ILE A 47 -6.63 -2.86 9.15
CA ILE A 47 -6.73 -1.48 9.60
C ILE A 47 -5.31 -0.97 9.90
N GLU A 48 -4.83 -0.03 9.11
CA GLU A 48 -3.49 0.54 9.20
C GLU A 48 -3.50 1.80 10.09
N ASP A 49 -3.56 1.57 11.40
CA ASP A 49 -3.73 2.56 12.47
C ASP A 49 -2.42 2.90 13.21
N THR A 50 -1.27 2.69 12.59
CA THR A 50 0.04 3.01 13.20
C THR A 50 0.28 4.50 13.40
N ASP A 51 -0.44 5.37 12.68
CA ASP A 51 -0.49 6.81 12.90
C ASP A 51 -1.63 7.13 13.88
N LYS A 52 -1.31 7.10 15.18
CA LYS A 52 -2.30 7.29 16.25
C LYS A 52 -2.95 8.67 16.28
N GLU A 53 -2.28 9.71 15.79
CA GLU A 53 -2.81 11.07 15.79
C GLU A 53 -3.92 11.25 14.77
N ARG A 54 -3.86 10.53 13.65
CA ARG A 54 -4.84 10.63 12.55
C ARG A 54 -5.87 9.53 12.53
N SER A 55 -5.64 8.42 13.25
CA SER A 55 -6.53 7.27 13.25
C SER A 55 -7.67 7.46 14.25
N LYS A 56 -8.92 7.37 13.78
CA LYS A 56 -10.13 7.49 14.61
C LYS A 56 -11.00 6.24 14.48
N ASP A 57 -11.55 5.79 15.60
CA ASP A 57 -12.46 4.62 15.64
C ASP A 57 -13.73 4.82 14.81
N GLU A 58 -14.21 6.07 14.68
CA GLU A 58 -15.33 6.43 13.79
C GLU A 58 -15.08 5.97 12.35
N PHE A 59 -13.88 6.27 11.81
CA PHE A 59 -13.55 5.91 10.43
C PHE A 59 -13.38 4.40 10.25
N LYS A 60 -12.89 3.71 11.27
CA LYS A 60 -12.85 2.23 11.27
C LYS A 60 -14.25 1.65 11.13
N THR A 61 -15.18 2.10 11.96
CA THR A 61 -16.59 1.65 11.91
C THR A 61 -17.22 1.97 10.56
N GLN A 62 -16.96 3.16 10.02
CA GLN A 62 -17.46 3.57 8.71
C GLN A 62 -16.89 2.71 7.56
N ILE A 63 -15.61 2.38 7.58
CA ILE A 63 -15.00 1.47 6.58
C ILE A 63 -15.71 0.12 6.59
N ILE A 64 -15.89 -0.47 7.78
CA ILE A 64 -16.54 -1.78 7.92
C ILE A 64 -17.99 -1.75 7.44
N SER A 65 -18.77 -0.74 7.86
CA SER A 65 -20.17 -0.59 7.44
C SER A 65 -20.32 -0.35 5.94
N SER A 66 -19.43 0.46 5.36
CA SER A 66 -19.38 0.73 3.92
C SER A 66 -19.14 -0.54 3.10
N LEU A 67 -18.18 -1.34 3.50
CA LEU A 67 -17.89 -2.62 2.84
C LEU A 67 -19.02 -3.64 3.01
N ALA A 68 -19.60 -3.69 4.20
CA ALA A 68 -20.75 -4.57 4.49
C ALA A 68 -21.97 -4.20 3.63
N TRP A 69 -22.26 -2.91 3.45
CA TRP A 69 -23.35 -2.44 2.60
C TRP A 69 -23.17 -2.84 1.13
N LEU A 70 -21.93 -2.84 0.63
CA LEU A 70 -21.60 -3.36 -0.71
C LEU A 70 -21.50 -4.89 -0.77
N GLU A 71 -21.75 -5.58 0.34
CA GLU A 71 -21.59 -7.03 0.48
C GLU A 71 -20.15 -7.54 0.24
N ILE A 72 -19.18 -6.68 0.43
CA ILE A 72 -17.75 -7.02 0.38
C ILE A 72 -17.34 -7.51 1.76
N LYS A 73 -17.59 -8.79 2.04
CA LYS A 73 -17.30 -9.38 3.36
C LYS A 73 -15.88 -9.94 3.42
N HIS A 74 -15.14 -9.56 4.45
CA HIS A 74 -13.84 -10.14 4.76
C HIS A 74 -13.95 -11.48 5.50
N ASP A 75 -12.90 -12.27 5.43
CA ASP A 75 -12.77 -13.56 6.08
C ASP A 75 -12.00 -13.39 7.40
N GLY A 76 -12.56 -13.86 8.50
CA GLY A 76 -11.97 -13.72 9.84
C GLY A 76 -12.15 -12.34 10.47
N ASP A 77 -11.39 -12.08 11.53
CA ASP A 77 -11.41 -10.80 12.24
C ASP A 77 -10.56 -9.75 11.52
N GLU A 78 -10.81 -8.46 11.83
CA GLU A 78 -9.99 -7.38 11.33
C GLU A 78 -8.57 -7.47 11.90
N TYR A 79 -7.59 -7.31 11.02
CA TYR A 79 -6.20 -7.23 11.42
C TYR A 79 -5.86 -5.78 11.78
N ILE A 80 -5.55 -5.54 13.04
CA ILE A 80 -5.22 -4.22 13.56
C ILE A 80 -3.71 -4.07 13.60
N GLN A 81 -3.16 -3.21 12.74
CA GLN A 81 -1.72 -3.08 12.53
C GLN A 81 -0.98 -2.58 13.78
N SER A 82 -1.57 -1.67 14.55
CA SER A 82 -0.96 -1.15 15.79
C SER A 82 -0.72 -2.22 16.86
N LYS A 83 -1.43 -3.35 16.82
CA LYS A 83 -1.20 -4.47 17.75
C LYS A 83 0.10 -5.23 17.45
N ASN A 84 0.69 -5.03 16.27
CA ASN A 84 1.91 -5.72 15.83
C ASN A 84 3.19 -4.89 15.89
N ILE A 85 3.17 -3.70 16.49
CA ILE A 85 4.33 -2.80 16.55
C ILE A 85 5.56 -3.50 17.11
N THR A 86 5.43 -4.33 18.16
CA THR A 86 6.57 -5.08 18.73
C THR A 86 7.26 -5.96 17.68
N LYS A 87 6.50 -6.57 16.78
CA LYS A 87 7.04 -7.39 15.69
C LYS A 87 7.72 -6.54 14.63
N HIS A 88 7.13 -5.41 14.26
CA HIS A 88 7.77 -4.46 13.35
C HIS A 88 9.12 -3.98 13.88
N VAL A 89 9.20 -3.66 15.18
CA VAL A 89 10.46 -3.29 15.84
C VAL A 89 11.48 -4.43 15.78
N ALA A 90 11.08 -5.65 16.12
CA ALA A 90 11.96 -6.81 16.08
C ALA A 90 12.54 -7.06 14.68
N ILE A 91 11.73 -6.92 13.63
CA ILE A 91 12.20 -7.08 12.24
C ILE A 91 13.15 -5.93 11.83
N ALA A 92 12.89 -4.69 12.26
CA ALA A 92 13.81 -3.58 12.01
C ALA A 92 15.18 -3.83 12.67
N GLU A 93 15.20 -4.30 13.92
CA GLU A 93 16.41 -4.67 14.64
C GLU A 93 17.14 -5.87 13.98
N GLU A 94 16.39 -6.84 13.48
CA GLU A 94 16.95 -7.98 12.73
C GLU A 94 17.61 -7.50 11.44
N LEU A 95 17.00 -6.58 10.70
CA LEU A 95 17.60 -5.98 9.50
C LEU A 95 18.91 -5.24 9.84
N VAL A 96 18.99 -4.57 10.98
CA VAL A 96 20.25 -3.96 11.45
C VAL A 96 21.31 -5.02 11.73
N LYS A 97 20.98 -6.08 12.47
CA LYS A 97 21.90 -7.21 12.77
C LYS A 97 22.41 -7.89 11.51
N LYS A 98 21.56 -8.05 10.49
CA LYS A 98 21.91 -8.62 9.18
C LYS A 98 22.69 -7.65 8.27
N GLY A 99 22.87 -6.38 8.68
CA GLY A 99 23.58 -5.37 7.91
C GLY A 99 22.76 -4.77 6.75
N PHE A 100 21.44 -5.01 6.70
CA PHE A 100 20.53 -4.45 5.70
C PHE A 100 19.87 -3.14 6.15
N ALA A 101 20.09 -2.73 7.39
CA ALA A 101 19.63 -1.45 7.92
C ALA A 101 20.70 -0.88 8.87
N TYR A 102 20.53 0.37 9.26
CA TYR A 102 21.43 1.05 10.18
C TYR A 102 20.72 2.16 10.96
N GLU A 103 21.30 2.49 12.11
CA GLU A 103 20.88 3.62 12.93
C GLU A 103 21.35 4.94 12.32
N CYS A 104 20.46 5.89 12.19
CA CYS A 104 20.73 7.21 11.62
C CYS A 104 20.41 8.29 12.67
N TYR A 105 21.39 9.07 13.02
CA TYR A 105 21.33 10.12 14.04
C TYR A 105 21.26 11.52 13.45
N CYS A 106 20.89 11.69 12.18
CA CYS A 106 20.65 13.01 11.59
C CYS A 106 19.55 13.75 12.35
N SER A 107 19.81 15.02 12.67
CA SER A 107 18.78 15.90 13.23
C SER A 107 17.76 16.32 12.17
N GLU A 108 16.65 16.88 12.62
CA GLU A 108 15.63 17.43 11.71
C GLU A 108 16.16 18.66 10.96
N GLU A 109 16.98 19.46 11.65
CA GLU A 109 17.66 20.63 11.08
C GLU A 109 18.58 20.21 9.92
N GLU A 110 19.46 19.21 10.14
CA GLU A 110 20.33 18.67 9.09
C GLU A 110 19.54 18.19 7.87
N ILE A 111 18.44 17.49 8.10
CA ILE A 111 17.58 16.97 7.03
C ILE A 111 16.90 18.11 6.27
N ASN A 112 16.41 19.12 7.00
CA ASN A 112 15.76 20.28 6.41
C ASN A 112 16.74 21.15 5.59
N GLU A 113 17.94 21.37 6.08
CA GLU A 113 19.01 22.05 5.34
C GLU A 113 19.34 21.34 4.03
N GLN A 114 19.45 20.01 4.05
CA GLN A 114 19.68 19.22 2.85
C GLN A 114 18.51 19.34 1.85
N LYS A 115 17.26 19.31 2.32
CA LYS A 115 16.07 19.50 1.49
C LYS A 115 16.06 20.88 0.83
N GLU A 116 16.32 21.92 1.59
CA GLU A 116 16.38 23.30 1.07
C GLU A 116 17.51 23.49 0.04
N LYS A 117 18.68 22.87 0.29
CA LYS A 117 19.78 22.89 -0.66
C LYS A 117 19.40 22.23 -1.99
N CYS A 118 18.79 21.04 -1.94
CA CYS A 118 18.31 20.35 -3.14
C CYS A 118 17.26 21.17 -3.88
N LYS A 119 16.30 21.76 -3.15
CA LYS A 119 15.24 22.61 -3.71
C LYS A 119 15.81 23.84 -4.44
N LYS A 120 16.79 24.52 -3.84
CA LYS A 120 17.48 25.66 -4.48
C LYS A 120 18.20 25.27 -5.76
N GLN A 121 18.65 24.01 -5.88
CA GLN A 121 19.32 23.47 -7.06
C GLN A 121 18.34 22.86 -8.07
N GLY A 122 17.03 22.90 -7.83
CA GLY A 122 16.02 22.25 -8.67
C GLY A 122 16.11 20.73 -8.71
N MET A 123 16.78 20.12 -7.73
CA MET A 123 16.96 18.67 -7.65
C MET A 123 16.01 18.04 -6.63
N PRO A 124 15.52 16.81 -6.89
CA PRO A 124 14.77 16.07 -5.89
C PRO A 124 15.65 15.75 -4.69
N TYR A 125 15.08 15.83 -3.49
CA TYR A 125 15.79 15.44 -2.29
C TYR A 125 16.03 13.93 -2.25
N VAL A 126 17.28 13.56 -2.01
CA VAL A 126 17.70 12.18 -1.70
C VAL A 126 18.58 12.25 -0.47
N TYR A 127 18.30 11.40 0.52
CA TYR A 127 19.13 11.34 1.73
C TYR A 127 20.59 11.00 1.39
N ASN A 128 21.53 11.75 1.95
CA ASN A 128 22.96 11.71 1.63
C ASN A 128 23.72 10.49 2.18
N ARG A 129 23.04 9.59 2.86
CA ARG A 129 23.60 8.33 3.44
C ARG A 129 24.73 8.55 4.47
N LYS A 130 24.78 9.71 5.14
CA LYS A 130 25.82 10.10 6.10
C LYS A 130 26.14 8.98 7.11
N TRP A 131 25.12 8.32 7.65
CA TRP A 131 25.26 7.29 8.69
C TRP A 131 25.37 5.86 8.17
N ARG A 132 25.26 5.64 6.85
CA ARG A 132 25.16 4.30 6.27
C ARG A 132 26.32 3.38 6.62
N ASP A 133 27.53 3.86 6.56
CA ASP A 133 28.75 3.09 6.79
C ASP A 133 29.71 3.86 7.74
N ALA A 134 29.15 4.73 8.56
CA ALA A 134 29.90 5.58 9.48
C ALA A 134 30.54 4.72 10.57
N LYS A 135 31.90 4.72 10.60
CA LYS A 135 32.69 4.08 11.66
C LYS A 135 33.27 5.11 12.63
N ASP A 136 33.49 6.32 12.16
CA ASP A 136 34.26 7.36 12.88
C ASP A 136 33.40 8.56 13.26
N LEU A 137 32.08 8.49 13.10
CA LEU A 137 31.18 9.54 13.54
C LEU A 137 30.83 9.35 15.02
N GLU A 138 31.04 10.41 15.81
CA GLU A 138 30.57 10.42 17.20
C GLU A 138 29.03 10.36 17.23
N ILE A 139 28.48 9.40 17.97
CA ILE A 139 27.06 9.32 18.21
C ILE A 139 26.66 10.50 19.11
N PRO A 140 25.73 11.37 18.65
CA PRO A 140 25.30 12.50 19.47
C PRO A 140 24.69 12.03 20.78
N LYS A 141 25.06 12.67 21.88
CA LYS A 141 24.46 12.39 23.19
C LYS A 141 22.97 12.78 23.16
N ASP A 142 22.15 11.97 23.79
CA ASP A 142 20.71 12.20 23.96
C ASP A 142 19.86 12.24 22.65
N VAL A 143 20.41 11.78 21.51
CA VAL A 143 19.67 11.67 20.25
C VAL A 143 19.25 10.23 20.02
N LYS A 144 17.93 9.99 19.97
CA LYS A 144 17.39 8.69 19.56
C LYS A 144 17.50 8.56 18.05
N PRO A 145 18.04 7.43 17.53
CA PRO A 145 18.14 7.22 16.10
C PRO A 145 16.80 6.89 15.46
N VAL A 146 16.71 7.11 14.16
CA VAL A 146 15.78 6.38 13.28
C VAL A 146 16.52 5.20 12.67
N ILE A 147 15.81 4.13 12.30
CA ILE A 147 16.42 3.05 11.54
C ILE A 147 16.11 3.27 10.05
N ARG A 148 17.18 3.29 9.25
CA ARG A 148 17.07 3.37 7.78
C ARG A 148 17.44 2.05 7.13
N PHE A 149 16.68 1.66 6.10
CA PHE A 149 17.01 0.53 5.25
C PHE A 149 18.17 0.90 4.33
N LYS A 150 19.15 -0.02 4.16
CA LYS A 150 20.25 0.11 3.20
C LYS A 150 19.76 -0.26 1.81
N SER A 151 19.22 0.70 1.07
CA SER A 151 18.81 0.47 -0.32
C SER A 151 19.98 0.09 -1.21
N LYS A 152 19.73 -0.76 -2.19
CA LYS A 152 20.73 -1.05 -3.25
C LYS A 152 21.09 0.26 -3.95
N ILE A 153 22.37 0.49 -4.21
CA ILE A 153 22.88 1.74 -4.81
C ILE A 153 23.18 1.62 -6.31
N SER A 154 23.29 0.40 -6.81
CA SER A 154 23.60 0.10 -8.22
C SER A 154 22.64 -0.94 -8.80
N GLY A 155 22.58 -1.02 -10.12
CA GLY A 155 21.66 -1.90 -10.82
C GLY A 155 20.20 -1.42 -10.74
N ASN A 156 19.25 -2.30 -11.01
CA ASN A 156 17.83 -2.01 -11.06
C ASN A 156 17.05 -2.94 -10.12
N THR A 157 15.98 -2.42 -9.55
CA THR A 157 14.93 -3.24 -8.93
C THR A 157 13.79 -3.42 -9.93
N ILE A 158 13.40 -4.68 -10.16
CA ILE A 158 12.39 -5.05 -11.17
C ILE A 158 11.18 -5.66 -10.47
N ILE A 159 10.00 -5.26 -10.91
CA ILE A 159 8.71 -5.81 -10.48
C ILE A 159 7.93 -6.25 -11.71
N LYS A 160 7.43 -7.47 -11.71
CA LYS A 160 6.46 -7.96 -12.70
C LYS A 160 5.07 -7.68 -12.18
N ASP A 161 4.51 -6.56 -12.60
CA ASP A 161 3.17 -6.14 -12.19
C ASP A 161 2.10 -6.80 -13.06
N LEU A 162 1.05 -7.30 -12.43
CA LEU A 162 0.00 -8.05 -13.14
C LEU A 162 -0.91 -7.18 -14.02
N VAL A 163 -0.92 -5.86 -13.79
CA VAL A 163 -1.69 -4.89 -14.60
C VAL A 163 -0.76 -4.06 -15.46
N GLN A 164 0.28 -3.46 -14.85
CA GLN A 164 1.15 -2.52 -15.53
C GLN A 164 2.29 -3.18 -16.32
N GLY A 165 2.45 -4.51 -16.20
CA GLY A 165 3.54 -5.25 -16.82
C GLY A 165 4.87 -5.07 -16.07
N GLU A 166 5.98 -5.40 -16.72
CA GLU A 166 7.29 -5.25 -16.10
C GLU A 166 7.61 -3.78 -15.87
N ARG A 167 7.99 -3.45 -14.65
CA ARG A 167 8.44 -2.13 -14.22
C ARG A 167 9.81 -2.23 -13.59
N ASN A 168 10.68 -1.31 -13.91
CA ASN A 168 12.00 -1.25 -13.32
C ASN A 168 12.33 0.19 -12.88
N ILE A 169 13.19 0.29 -11.88
CA ILE A 169 13.72 1.56 -11.39
C ILE A 169 15.21 1.41 -11.12
N SER A 170 15.99 2.44 -11.45
CA SER A 170 17.40 2.48 -11.07
C SER A 170 17.51 2.56 -9.55
N ASN A 171 18.30 1.68 -8.94
CA ASN A 171 18.52 1.68 -7.50
C ASN A 171 19.17 2.98 -7.00
N SER A 172 19.88 3.70 -7.85
CA SER A 172 20.48 5.01 -7.53
C SER A 172 19.43 6.07 -7.16
N THR A 173 18.18 5.91 -7.62
CA THR A 173 17.08 6.84 -7.33
C THR A 173 16.30 6.49 -6.08
N ILE A 174 16.56 5.31 -5.46
CA ILE A 174 15.94 4.91 -4.22
C ILE A 174 16.84 5.35 -3.05
N GLU A 175 16.32 6.21 -2.21
CA GLU A 175 17.03 6.64 -0.99
C GLU A 175 17.13 5.51 0.05
N ASP A 176 18.01 5.66 1.03
CA ASP A 176 17.96 4.87 2.25
C ASP A 176 16.80 5.38 3.11
N PHE A 177 15.64 4.75 2.93
CA PHE A 177 14.40 5.23 3.54
C PHE A 177 14.27 4.78 5.00
N VAL A 178 13.61 5.63 5.81
CA VAL A 178 13.32 5.30 7.21
C VAL A 178 12.33 4.14 7.27
N ILE A 179 12.63 3.14 8.07
CA ILE A 179 11.75 2.01 8.36
C ILE A 179 11.19 2.05 9.78
N LEU A 180 11.94 2.63 10.74
CA LEU A 180 11.49 2.82 12.11
C LEU A 180 11.82 4.24 12.58
N ARG A 181 10.85 4.92 13.18
CA ARG A 181 11.00 6.30 13.68
C ARG A 181 11.64 6.33 15.06
N LYS A 182 11.99 7.54 15.54
CA LYS A 182 12.60 7.78 16.87
C LYS A 182 11.76 7.27 18.05
N ASP A 183 10.43 7.28 17.89
CA ASP A 183 9.45 6.77 18.86
C ASP A 183 9.20 5.27 18.74
N LYS A 184 9.97 4.58 17.88
CA LYS A 184 9.81 3.17 17.52
C LYS A 184 8.52 2.84 16.76
N SER A 185 7.80 3.83 16.26
CA SER A 185 6.71 3.56 15.33
C SER A 185 7.24 3.16 13.94
N PRO A 186 6.70 2.11 13.31
CA PRO A 186 7.14 1.71 11.97
C PRO A 186 6.64 2.70 10.91
N THR A 187 7.37 2.79 9.81
CA THR A 187 6.84 3.45 8.61
C THR A 187 6.03 2.44 7.79
N TYR A 188 5.20 2.95 6.89
CA TYR A 188 4.39 2.15 5.97
C TYR A 188 5.22 1.07 5.22
N GLN A 189 6.45 1.40 4.82
CA GLN A 189 7.30 0.46 4.09
C GLN A 189 7.59 -0.80 4.90
N LEU A 190 7.88 -0.64 6.19
CA LEU A 190 8.15 -1.77 7.07
C LEU A 190 6.86 -2.47 7.49
N SER A 191 5.89 -1.74 8.06
CA SER A 191 4.69 -2.34 8.63
C SER A 191 3.91 -3.14 7.60
N ALA A 192 3.67 -2.57 6.41
CA ALA A 192 2.96 -3.26 5.36
C ALA A 192 3.69 -4.52 4.88
N THR A 193 5.02 -4.47 4.75
CA THR A 193 5.82 -5.63 4.29
C THR A 193 5.83 -6.75 5.32
N VAL A 194 6.01 -6.42 6.59
CA VAL A 194 6.00 -7.40 7.69
C VAL A 194 4.63 -8.03 7.83
N ASP A 195 3.57 -7.24 7.86
CA ASP A 195 2.22 -7.76 8.01
C ASP A 195 1.77 -8.60 6.81
N ASP A 196 2.16 -8.24 5.60
CA ASP A 196 1.89 -9.07 4.42
C ASP A 196 2.56 -10.44 4.51
N HIS A 197 3.82 -10.45 4.96
CA HIS A 197 4.54 -11.71 5.18
C HIS A 197 3.85 -12.56 6.24
N GLU A 198 3.51 -11.99 7.39
CA GLU A 198 2.84 -12.67 8.50
C GLU A 198 1.46 -13.21 8.12
N MET A 199 0.69 -12.40 7.42
CA MET A 199 -0.63 -12.77 6.92
C MET A 199 -0.55 -13.69 5.70
N ASN A 200 0.65 -14.04 5.23
CA ASN A 200 0.88 -14.83 4.02
C ASN A 200 0.17 -14.27 2.77
N ILE A 201 0.16 -12.96 2.61
CA ILE A 201 -0.47 -12.29 1.47
C ILE A 201 0.22 -12.71 0.17
N THR A 202 -0.56 -13.15 -0.79
CA THR A 202 -0.06 -13.63 -2.09
C THR A 202 -0.20 -12.61 -3.20
N HIS A 203 -1.16 -11.67 -3.07
CA HIS A 203 -1.45 -10.64 -4.05
C HIS A 203 -1.69 -9.30 -3.37
N VAL A 204 -1.15 -8.25 -3.97
CA VAL A 204 -1.28 -6.87 -3.53
C VAL A 204 -1.86 -6.05 -4.67
N ILE A 205 -3.16 -5.75 -4.59
CA ILE A 205 -3.85 -4.90 -5.56
C ILE A 205 -4.08 -3.54 -4.90
N ARG A 206 -3.56 -2.47 -5.51
CA ARG A 206 -3.66 -1.10 -4.98
C ARG A 206 -3.52 -0.05 -6.08
N GLY A 207 -3.71 1.22 -5.75
CA GLY A 207 -3.52 2.32 -6.69
C GLY A 207 -2.08 2.40 -7.24
N ASP A 208 -1.93 2.86 -8.47
CA ASP A 208 -0.64 2.99 -9.17
C ASP A 208 0.27 4.09 -8.59
N ASP A 209 -0.27 5.02 -7.80
CA ASP A 209 0.49 5.98 -7.01
C ASP A 209 1.37 5.32 -5.93
N HIS A 210 1.10 4.06 -5.59
CA HIS A 210 1.92 3.24 -4.71
C HIS A 210 3.02 2.44 -5.43
N MET A 211 3.20 2.57 -6.73
CA MET A 211 4.19 1.80 -7.50
C MET A 211 5.61 1.92 -6.93
N ILE A 212 6.03 3.14 -6.55
CA ILE A 212 7.36 3.37 -5.98
C ILE A 212 7.55 2.63 -4.65
N ASN A 213 6.49 2.46 -3.88
CA ASN A 213 6.53 1.74 -2.61
C ASN A 213 6.83 0.25 -2.81
N SER A 214 6.37 -0.33 -3.92
CA SER A 214 6.61 -1.74 -4.23
C SER A 214 8.09 -2.04 -4.46
N PHE A 215 8.83 -1.11 -5.06
CA PHE A 215 10.28 -1.27 -5.22
C PHE A 215 11.02 -1.24 -3.88
N LYS A 216 10.61 -0.33 -2.97
CA LYS A 216 11.16 -0.26 -1.61
C LYS A 216 10.82 -1.52 -0.80
N GLN A 217 9.55 -1.93 -0.84
CA GLN A 217 9.08 -3.13 -0.15
C GLN A 217 9.75 -4.41 -0.67
N LYS A 218 9.92 -4.52 -2.01
CA LYS A 218 10.64 -5.65 -2.60
C LYS A 218 12.05 -5.80 -2.05
N GLN A 219 12.78 -4.69 -1.84
CA GLN A 219 14.12 -4.76 -1.26
C GLN A 219 14.10 -5.28 0.18
N ILE A 220 13.05 -4.99 0.97
CA ILE A 220 12.89 -5.56 2.32
C ILE A 220 12.58 -7.07 2.23
N TYR A 221 11.67 -7.50 1.33
CA TYR A 221 11.42 -8.92 1.10
C TYR A 221 12.70 -9.67 0.73
N ASP A 222 13.48 -9.13 -0.21
CA ASP A 222 14.75 -9.71 -0.66
C ASP A 222 15.75 -9.83 0.51
N ALA A 223 15.88 -8.78 1.34
CA ALA A 223 16.80 -8.75 2.47
C ALA A 223 16.44 -9.76 3.56
N MET A 224 15.15 -10.01 3.76
CA MET A 224 14.66 -11.00 4.73
C MET A 224 14.58 -12.41 4.14
N GLY A 225 14.79 -12.58 2.83
CA GLY A 225 14.61 -13.87 2.16
C GLY A 225 13.14 -14.32 2.09
N TRP A 226 12.21 -13.38 2.14
CA TRP A 226 10.77 -13.66 2.09
C TRP A 226 10.26 -13.75 0.66
N GLU A 227 9.21 -14.53 0.46
CA GLU A 227 8.51 -14.59 -0.82
C GLU A 227 7.83 -13.26 -1.12
N VAL A 228 8.13 -12.67 -2.29
CA VAL A 228 7.52 -11.42 -2.74
C VAL A 228 6.11 -11.70 -3.25
N PRO A 229 5.08 -10.97 -2.77
CA PRO A 229 3.72 -11.12 -3.31
C PRO A 229 3.64 -10.63 -4.77
N ASN A 230 2.61 -11.08 -5.48
CA ASN A 230 2.30 -10.55 -6.80
C ASN A 230 1.69 -9.15 -6.66
N PHE A 231 2.30 -8.15 -7.28
CA PHE A 231 1.78 -6.79 -7.30
C PHE A 231 0.85 -6.58 -8.50
N ALA A 232 -0.20 -5.79 -8.30
CA ALA A 232 -1.12 -5.34 -9.33
C ALA A 232 -1.50 -3.88 -9.04
N HIS A 233 -0.94 -2.94 -9.79
CA HIS A 233 -1.21 -1.53 -9.64
C HIS A 233 -2.29 -1.08 -10.61
N ILE A 234 -3.46 -0.76 -10.05
CA ILE A 234 -4.62 -0.31 -10.81
C ILE A 234 -4.58 1.21 -10.95
N PRO A 235 -4.90 1.76 -12.14
CA PRO A 235 -4.92 3.19 -12.35
C PRO A 235 -5.89 3.91 -11.40
N LEU A 236 -5.56 5.13 -11.04
CA LEU A 236 -6.41 5.97 -10.19
C LEU A 236 -7.71 6.35 -10.90
N ILE A 237 -8.71 6.75 -10.12
CA ILE A 237 -9.92 7.38 -10.62
C ILE A 237 -9.67 8.89 -10.65
N HIS A 238 -10.02 9.52 -11.76
CA HIS A 238 -9.94 10.95 -11.96
C HIS A 238 -11.35 11.56 -12.00
N SER A 239 -11.47 12.84 -11.67
CA SER A 239 -12.69 13.61 -11.90
C SER A 239 -12.96 13.77 -13.40
N GLU A 240 -14.14 14.25 -13.77
CA GLU A 240 -14.46 14.64 -15.16
C GLU A 240 -13.42 15.58 -15.77
N GLN A 241 -12.87 16.50 -14.94
CA GLN A 241 -11.85 17.48 -15.34
C GLN A 241 -10.44 16.86 -15.46
N GLY A 242 -10.30 15.54 -15.24
CA GLY A 242 -9.04 14.82 -15.35
C GLY A 242 -8.09 15.00 -14.17
N LYS A 243 -8.54 15.57 -13.04
CA LYS A 243 -7.76 15.66 -11.81
C LYS A 243 -7.90 14.38 -10.99
N LYS A 244 -6.80 13.96 -10.32
CA LYS A 244 -6.84 12.86 -9.36
C LYS A 244 -7.90 13.16 -8.30
N LEU A 245 -8.81 12.21 -8.03
CA LEU A 245 -9.72 12.32 -6.90
C LEU A 245 -8.90 12.23 -5.61
N SER A 246 -8.95 13.28 -4.82
CA SER A 246 -8.29 13.33 -3.51
C SER A 246 -9.32 13.54 -2.40
N LYS A 247 -8.95 13.17 -1.17
CA LYS A 247 -9.81 13.38 0.02
C LYS A 247 -10.17 14.87 0.24
N SER A 248 -9.36 15.80 -0.30
CA SER A 248 -9.57 17.25 -0.19
C SER A 248 -10.50 17.85 -1.24
N ASP A 249 -10.80 17.11 -2.32
CA ASP A 249 -11.56 17.63 -3.46
C ASP A 249 -13.05 17.23 -3.46
N ASN A 250 -13.68 17.07 -2.28
CA ASN A 250 -15.04 16.54 -2.14
C ASN A 250 -15.25 15.22 -2.89
N ALA A 251 -14.22 14.36 -2.91
CA ALA A 251 -14.37 13.03 -3.48
C ALA A 251 -15.54 12.34 -2.80
N SER A 252 -16.54 11.97 -3.59
CA SER A 252 -17.77 11.35 -3.10
C SER A 252 -17.44 10.15 -2.22
N THR A 253 -17.98 10.16 -1.03
CA THR A 253 -17.94 9.01 -0.14
C THR A 253 -19.03 8.03 -0.54
N LEU A 254 -18.94 6.80 -0.07
CA LEU A 254 -20.00 5.83 -0.30
C LEU A 254 -21.35 6.33 0.23
N GLU A 255 -21.34 7.03 1.37
CA GLU A 255 -22.54 7.59 1.99
C GLU A 255 -23.25 8.63 1.12
N ASP A 256 -22.51 9.37 0.30
CA ASP A 256 -23.11 10.34 -0.62
C ASP A 256 -23.95 9.63 -1.69
N TYR A 257 -23.48 8.49 -2.20
CA TYR A 257 -24.25 7.66 -3.14
C TYR A 257 -25.49 7.04 -2.49
N VAL A 258 -25.37 6.60 -1.24
CA VAL A 258 -26.52 6.09 -0.47
C VAL A 258 -27.58 7.17 -0.27
N LYS A 259 -27.17 8.41 0.09
CA LYS A 259 -28.09 9.55 0.31
C LYS A 259 -28.91 9.91 -0.94
N ILE A 260 -28.32 9.79 -2.13
CA ILE A 260 -29.04 10.05 -3.39
C ILE A 260 -29.82 8.85 -3.90
N GLY A 261 -29.90 7.76 -3.13
CA GLY A 261 -30.74 6.59 -3.42
C GLY A 261 -30.10 5.54 -4.33
N ILE A 262 -28.79 5.60 -4.56
CA ILE A 262 -28.11 4.54 -5.33
C ILE A 262 -28.11 3.25 -4.49
N ILE A 263 -28.54 2.14 -5.10
CA ILE A 263 -28.52 0.83 -4.47
C ILE A 263 -27.16 0.13 -4.58
N SER A 264 -26.87 -0.77 -3.66
CA SER A 264 -25.55 -1.41 -3.56
C SER A 264 -25.14 -2.18 -4.83
N ASP A 265 -26.08 -2.85 -5.50
CA ASP A 265 -25.80 -3.58 -6.74
C ASP A 265 -25.40 -2.64 -7.88
N ALA A 266 -26.10 -1.51 -8.02
CA ALA A 266 -25.78 -0.50 -9.02
C ALA A 266 -24.39 0.11 -8.79
N LEU A 267 -24.10 0.49 -7.53
CA LEU A 267 -22.80 1.06 -7.20
C LEU A 267 -21.67 0.03 -7.37
N ARG A 268 -21.89 -1.22 -6.97
CA ARG A 268 -20.90 -2.30 -7.19
C ARG A 268 -20.60 -2.51 -8.67
N ASN A 269 -21.62 -2.53 -9.53
CA ASN A 269 -21.45 -2.63 -10.97
C ASN A 269 -20.72 -1.42 -11.56
N TYR A 270 -21.10 -0.21 -11.13
CA TYR A 270 -20.43 1.02 -11.54
C TYR A 270 -18.93 1.01 -11.17
N LEU A 271 -18.60 0.67 -9.92
CA LEU A 271 -17.22 0.57 -9.46
C LEU A 271 -16.42 -0.51 -10.21
N LEU A 272 -17.05 -1.61 -10.55
CA LEU A 272 -16.43 -2.66 -11.35
C LEU A 272 -16.05 -2.11 -12.73
N ARG A 273 -16.97 -1.40 -13.38
CA ARG A 273 -16.76 -0.79 -14.70
C ARG A 273 -15.76 0.38 -14.69
N LEU A 274 -15.51 0.98 -13.57
CA LEU A 274 -14.47 2.01 -13.41
C LEU A 274 -13.07 1.38 -13.49
N GLY A 275 -12.66 1.03 -14.69
CA GLY A 275 -11.32 0.53 -15.01
C GLY A 275 -11.21 -0.98 -15.22
N TRP A 276 -12.33 -1.71 -15.25
CA TRP A 276 -12.36 -3.10 -15.67
C TRP A 276 -13.43 -3.32 -16.74
N SER A 277 -13.16 -4.18 -17.70
CA SER A 277 -14.10 -4.53 -18.76
C SER A 277 -14.05 -6.01 -19.10
N TYR A 278 -15.15 -6.53 -19.58
CA TYR A 278 -15.26 -7.90 -20.10
C TYR A 278 -16.14 -7.92 -21.35
N LYS A 279 -15.51 -8.03 -22.52
CA LYS A 279 -16.20 -7.95 -23.82
C LYS A 279 -17.11 -6.71 -23.89
N ASP A 280 -18.29 -6.83 -24.48
CA ASP A 280 -19.29 -5.75 -24.59
C ASP A 280 -20.31 -5.74 -23.46
N LYS A 281 -20.08 -6.51 -22.38
CA LYS A 281 -21.01 -6.60 -21.26
C LYS A 281 -20.84 -5.41 -20.31
N GLU A 282 -21.95 -4.77 -19.96
CA GLU A 282 -21.97 -3.59 -19.09
C GLU A 282 -22.58 -3.85 -17.71
N ILE A 283 -23.56 -4.74 -17.63
CA ILE A 283 -24.26 -5.07 -16.39
C ILE A 283 -23.90 -6.47 -15.94
N PHE A 284 -23.42 -6.58 -14.70
CA PHE A 284 -22.99 -7.83 -14.10
C PHE A 284 -23.74 -8.03 -12.78
N THR A 285 -24.30 -9.20 -12.61
CA THR A 285 -24.71 -9.65 -11.26
C THR A 285 -23.48 -9.83 -10.37
N LYS A 286 -23.68 -9.91 -9.06
CA LYS A 286 -22.60 -10.19 -8.12
C LYS A 286 -21.85 -11.49 -8.46
N GLN A 287 -22.59 -12.56 -8.80
CA GLN A 287 -21.98 -13.83 -9.14
C GLN A 287 -21.19 -13.76 -10.44
N GLU A 288 -21.75 -13.14 -11.48
CA GLU A 288 -21.02 -12.93 -12.74
C GLU A 288 -19.75 -12.09 -12.54
N SER A 289 -19.80 -11.07 -11.67
CA SER A 289 -18.62 -10.28 -11.32
C SER A 289 -17.52 -11.15 -10.71
N ILE A 290 -17.87 -12.09 -9.82
CA ILE A 290 -16.92 -13.03 -9.22
C ILE A 290 -16.34 -13.97 -10.27
N ASP A 291 -17.20 -14.55 -11.11
CA ASP A 291 -16.80 -15.60 -12.07
C ASP A 291 -15.94 -15.05 -13.21
N LEU A 292 -16.24 -13.82 -13.64
CA LEU A 292 -15.60 -13.21 -14.82
C LEU A 292 -14.43 -12.30 -14.50
N PHE A 293 -14.35 -11.74 -13.26
CA PHE A 293 -13.29 -10.81 -12.90
C PHE A 293 -11.89 -11.40 -13.09
N ASP A 294 -11.04 -10.67 -13.82
CA ASP A 294 -9.64 -11.00 -14.00
C ASP A 294 -8.80 -9.73 -14.12
N LEU A 295 -7.57 -9.75 -13.64
CA LEU A 295 -6.66 -8.61 -13.69
C LEU A 295 -6.28 -8.24 -15.14
N SER A 296 -6.36 -9.16 -16.08
CA SER A 296 -6.13 -8.88 -17.51
C SER A 296 -7.19 -7.96 -18.11
N GLY A 297 -8.39 -7.91 -17.52
CA GLY A 297 -9.47 -6.99 -17.91
C GLY A 297 -9.32 -5.58 -17.32
N VAL A 298 -8.35 -5.36 -16.45
CA VAL A 298 -8.10 -4.03 -15.85
C VAL A 298 -7.33 -3.16 -16.83
N GLY A 299 -7.87 -1.98 -17.14
CA GLY A 299 -7.24 -0.99 -17.99
C GLY A 299 -5.94 -0.44 -17.37
N LYS A 300 -5.06 0.11 -18.21
CA LYS A 300 -3.78 0.71 -17.78
C LYS A 300 -3.84 2.23 -17.65
N SER A 301 -4.94 2.83 -18.05
CA SER A 301 -5.16 4.28 -17.99
C SER A 301 -6.17 4.65 -16.91
N PRO A 302 -6.07 5.84 -16.32
CA PRO A 302 -7.05 6.33 -15.36
C PRO A 302 -8.47 6.30 -15.92
N SER A 303 -9.42 5.89 -15.07
CA SER A 303 -10.84 6.00 -15.36
C SER A 303 -11.36 7.35 -14.89
N LYS A 304 -12.31 7.92 -15.60
CA LYS A 304 -12.97 9.15 -15.18
C LYS A 304 -14.27 8.81 -14.47
N LEU A 305 -14.54 9.54 -13.42
CA LEU A 305 -15.83 9.53 -12.73
C LEU A 305 -16.78 10.43 -13.54
N ASP A 306 -17.92 9.93 -13.94
CA ASP A 306 -19.00 10.60 -14.63
C ASP A 306 -20.24 10.72 -13.72
#